data_ddf0ae89a045d5775550a0fc353494e3
#
_entry.id   ddf0ae89a045d5775550a0fc353494e3
#
_cell.length_a   1.000
_cell.length_b   1.000
_cell.length_c   1.000
_cell.angle_alpha   90.00
_cell.angle_beta   90.00
_cell.angle_gamma   90.00
#
_symmetry.space_group_name_H-M   'P 1'
#
loop_
_entity.id
_entity.type
_entity.pdbx_description
1 polymer ?
#
loop_
_entity_poly.entity_id
_entity_poly.type
_entity_poly.pdbx_seq_one_letter_code
_entity_poly.pdbx_strand_id
1 'polypeptide(L)'
;MTRPEHPSSLSRRTLLAGGAAAGALAFSGGWSRVRAAPLITVESLTLDVNGKAAKVFAVKGPAGEGIFAKAGDRLTGAVLNASQAPAVMHWHGQIFAPADQDRARPHGGELAPGGTDQVDFPLTPGTHWMHSHTLSEQQLLAAPLVTREADAGDVQDVVLMLHDFSFRSPEEILAGLGGSSAHGGHGAHGATQPTQAAVGMAMPGMGHAGHGAGGGMGGGMMTHANDVDYDAFLANRRTLGDPDVVRVEKGGRVRLRIINGGTATAFFISAPGLSPRCITVDGVPCAPLLAEAFPLAQGQRIDLMMDIPAGGGAFPVLAQVEASRRRTGLVLATAGASVPRIPEAAQRPQGLLDLDFEARLSARKPLARRRADKVFPIMLGEEAGYRWTINGRTHAEAEPFVVSPGERVEMTFMNPTGMSHPMHLHGHHFQVVGIGGKRFPGAVRDTVTVPPHMPVTIAFDAGPKGEWFLHCHHLYHMATGMMAVLKVA
;
A
#
# COMPACT_ATOMS: atom_id res chain seq x y z
N MET A 1 32.38 -18.80 47.87
CA MET A 1 31.51 -19.12 46.70
C MET A 1 30.39 -18.13 46.68
N THR A 2 30.56 -17.03 45.98
CA THR A 2 29.65 -15.89 45.87
C THR A 2 28.86 -16.02 44.59
N ARG A 3 27.50 -15.95 44.68
CA ARG A 3 26.58 -15.92 43.55
C ARG A 3 26.60 -14.51 42.89
N PRO A 4 26.52 -14.38 41.59
CA PRO A 4 26.32 -13.08 40.95
C PRO A 4 24.85 -12.66 40.98
N GLU A 5 24.65 -11.40 41.34
CA GLU A 5 23.34 -10.70 41.32
C GLU A 5 22.92 -10.33 39.89
N HIS A 6 21.62 -10.46 39.59
CA HIS A 6 21.00 -10.02 38.36
C HIS A 6 20.70 -8.52 38.41
N PRO A 7 20.83 -7.76 37.30
CA PRO A 7 20.49 -6.35 37.29
C PRO A 7 18.98 -6.15 37.20
N SER A 8 18.50 -5.25 38.06
CA SER A 8 17.13 -4.81 38.24
C SER A 8 16.59 -4.06 37.02
N SER A 9 15.31 -4.33 36.70
CA SER A 9 14.49 -3.65 35.69
C SER A 9 14.30 -2.17 36.02
N LEU A 10 14.66 -1.29 35.05
CA LEU A 10 14.41 0.14 35.13
C LEU A 10 12.94 0.47 34.83
N SER A 11 12.29 1.13 35.77
CA SER A 11 10.91 1.62 35.63
C SER A 11 10.83 2.88 34.75
N ARG A 12 9.69 3.07 34.08
CA ARG A 12 9.40 4.16 33.13
C ARG A 12 9.49 5.59 33.72
N ARG A 13 9.76 5.78 35.00
CA ARG A 13 9.84 7.08 35.68
C ARG A 13 11.25 7.68 35.75
N THR A 14 12.30 6.98 35.35
CA THR A 14 13.69 7.41 35.54
C THR A 14 14.32 8.08 34.30
N LEU A 15 13.58 8.29 33.22
CA LEU A 15 14.09 8.84 31.95
C LEU A 15 13.82 10.34 31.73
N LEU A 16 13.37 11.07 32.77
CA LEU A 16 13.04 12.51 32.65
C LEU A 16 13.84 13.44 33.58
N ALA A 17 15.03 13.04 34.05
CA ALA A 17 15.88 13.94 34.81
C ALA A 17 17.36 13.76 34.43
N GLY A 18 17.80 14.56 33.47
CA GLY A 18 19.22 14.66 33.09
C GLY A 18 19.45 16.01 32.43
N GLY A 19 19.71 16.98 33.29
CA GLY A 19 19.78 18.39 33.08
C GLY A 19 20.96 18.92 32.29
N ALA A 20 20.77 20.12 31.83
CA ALA A 20 21.70 21.03 31.19
C ALA A 20 22.96 21.30 32.02
N ALA A 21 24.13 21.21 31.37
CA ALA A 21 25.33 21.90 31.77
C ALA A 21 25.82 22.76 30.60
N ALA A 22 25.60 24.06 30.71
CA ALA A 22 26.15 25.02 29.79
C ALA A 22 27.62 25.29 30.16
N GLY A 23 28.52 24.91 29.26
CA GLY A 23 29.91 25.33 29.26
C GLY A 23 30.15 26.30 28.11
N ALA A 24 30.26 27.61 28.41
CA ALA A 24 30.67 28.58 27.42
C ALA A 24 32.17 28.48 27.16
N LEU A 25 32.54 28.05 25.94
CA LEU A 25 33.88 28.26 25.38
C LEU A 25 33.72 29.10 24.11
N ALA A 26 34.20 30.37 24.23
CA ALA A 26 34.34 31.25 23.09
C ALA A 26 35.48 30.76 22.20
N PHE A 27 35.16 30.31 21.00
CA PHE A 27 36.11 30.13 19.91
C PHE A 27 35.72 31.04 18.74
N SER A 28 36.55 32.05 18.47
CA SER A 28 36.57 32.82 17.24
C SER A 28 37.17 31.95 16.14
N GLY A 29 36.32 31.48 15.24
CA GLY A 29 36.73 30.73 14.06
C GLY A 29 35.51 30.27 13.26
N GLY A 30 35.40 30.77 12.06
CA GLY A 30 34.56 30.33 10.92
C GLY A 30 33.18 29.71 11.25
N TRP A 31 32.13 30.43 10.95
CA TRP A 31 30.74 29.93 11.02
C TRP A 31 30.56 28.81 9.98
N SER A 32 31.00 27.59 10.31
CA SER A 32 30.45 26.40 9.68
C SER A 32 29.00 26.32 10.12
N ARG A 33 28.06 26.60 9.23
CA ARG A 33 26.64 26.29 9.48
C ARG A 33 26.58 24.82 9.79
N VAL A 34 26.40 24.46 11.07
CA VAL A 34 26.00 23.12 11.46
C VAL A 34 24.65 22.91 10.79
N ARG A 35 24.66 22.14 9.71
CA ARG A 35 23.41 21.74 9.04
C ARG A 35 22.63 20.94 10.08
N ALA A 36 21.44 21.37 10.44
CA ALA A 36 20.54 20.58 11.27
C ALA A 36 20.39 19.20 10.61
N ALA A 37 20.34 18.14 11.42
CA ALA A 37 20.10 16.80 10.89
C ALA A 37 18.81 16.79 10.06
N PRO A 38 18.77 16.11 8.92
CA PRO A 38 17.57 16.03 8.10
C PRO A 38 16.44 15.37 8.90
N LEU A 39 15.21 15.86 8.70
CA LEU A 39 14.03 15.25 9.31
C LEU A 39 13.75 13.87 8.75
N ILE A 40 13.94 13.72 7.43
CA ILE A 40 13.74 12.46 6.70
C ILE A 40 14.99 12.21 5.87
N THR A 41 15.44 10.95 5.89
CA THR A 41 16.55 10.49 5.06
C THR A 41 16.13 9.27 4.26
N VAL A 42 16.24 9.37 2.94
CA VAL A 42 16.16 8.22 2.03
C VAL A 42 17.56 7.61 1.95
N GLU A 43 17.70 6.34 2.29
CA GLU A 43 18.99 5.64 2.29
C GLU A 43 18.89 4.25 1.67
N SER A 44 20.00 3.71 1.22
CA SER A 44 20.11 2.32 0.78
C SER A 44 20.50 1.42 1.95
N LEU A 45 19.90 0.24 2.03
CA LEU A 45 20.29 -0.77 3.00
C LEU A 45 20.31 -2.17 2.36
N THR A 46 20.94 -3.12 3.06
CA THR A 46 20.89 -4.53 2.69
C THR A 46 19.90 -5.23 3.61
N LEU A 47 18.91 -5.89 3.02
CA LEU A 47 17.92 -6.69 3.71
C LEU A 47 18.20 -8.17 3.44
N ASP A 48 18.13 -9.01 4.49
CA ASP A 48 18.07 -10.45 4.32
C ASP A 48 16.63 -10.88 4.04
N VAL A 49 16.40 -11.55 2.90
CA VAL A 49 15.11 -12.13 2.54
C VAL A 49 15.30 -13.63 2.34
N ASN A 50 14.85 -14.40 3.32
CA ASN A 50 14.96 -15.88 3.33
C ASN A 50 16.40 -16.39 3.10
N GLY A 51 17.40 -15.76 3.75
CA GLY A 51 18.81 -16.14 3.66
C GLY A 51 19.56 -15.58 2.43
N LYS A 52 18.91 -14.72 1.65
CA LYS A 52 19.51 -14.06 0.48
C LYS A 52 19.53 -12.55 0.67
N ALA A 53 20.70 -11.94 0.54
CA ALA A 53 20.88 -10.50 0.66
C ALA A 53 20.28 -9.74 -0.53
N ALA A 54 19.55 -8.67 -0.27
CA ALA A 54 18.96 -7.79 -1.26
C ALA A 54 19.29 -6.33 -0.95
N LYS A 55 19.59 -5.53 -1.97
CA LYS A 55 19.69 -4.08 -1.84
C LYS A 55 18.30 -3.47 -1.98
N VAL A 56 17.91 -2.70 -0.97
CA VAL A 56 16.63 -2.02 -0.90
C VAL A 56 16.80 -0.60 -0.36
N PHE A 57 15.74 0.19 -0.36
CA PHE A 57 15.72 1.51 0.25
C PHE A 57 15.07 1.50 1.62
N ALA A 58 15.36 2.51 2.41
CA ALA A 58 14.65 2.85 3.64
C ALA A 58 14.39 4.34 3.71
N VAL A 59 13.30 4.72 4.38
CA VAL A 59 12.97 6.11 4.68
C VAL A 59 13.01 6.28 6.20
N LYS A 60 14.07 6.93 6.68
CA LYS A 60 14.33 7.13 8.11
C LYS A 60 13.82 8.48 8.57
N GLY A 61 13.04 8.46 9.63
CA GLY A 61 12.64 9.60 10.40
C GLY A 61 13.40 9.70 11.74
N PRO A 62 13.05 10.64 12.62
CA PRO A 62 13.75 10.87 13.89
C PRO A 62 13.71 9.67 14.86
N ALA A 63 12.68 8.84 14.79
CA ALA A 63 12.48 7.68 15.68
C ALA A 63 12.79 6.32 15.03
N GLY A 64 13.34 6.31 13.83
CA GLY A 64 13.61 5.12 13.06
C GLY A 64 12.95 5.15 11.68
N GLU A 65 12.49 4.02 11.16
CA GLU A 65 11.82 3.98 9.87
C GLU A 65 10.42 4.58 9.97
N GLY A 66 10.12 5.56 9.09
CA GLY A 66 8.85 6.27 9.07
C GLY A 66 8.77 7.48 9.99
N ILE A 67 7.59 8.10 10.00
CA ILE A 67 7.25 9.25 10.84
C ILE A 67 6.08 8.87 11.74
N PHE A 68 6.24 9.16 13.04
CA PHE A 68 5.23 8.94 14.07
C PHE A 68 5.00 10.24 14.82
N ALA A 69 3.80 10.80 14.68
CA ALA A 69 3.43 12.11 15.16
C ALA A 69 2.09 12.08 15.91
N LYS A 70 1.64 13.24 16.41
CA LYS A 70 0.35 13.43 17.08
C LYS A 70 -0.50 14.42 16.30
N ALA A 71 -1.81 14.36 16.45
CA ALA A 71 -2.72 15.33 15.90
C ALA A 71 -2.32 16.77 16.35
N GLY A 72 -2.22 17.67 15.37
CA GLY A 72 -1.74 19.04 15.56
C GLY A 72 -0.25 19.24 15.25
N ASP A 73 0.54 18.16 15.11
CA ASP A 73 1.94 18.28 14.71
C ASP A 73 2.05 18.69 13.23
N ARG A 74 3.22 19.22 12.87
CA ARG A 74 3.60 19.58 11.50
C ARG A 74 4.79 18.75 11.05
N LEU A 75 4.85 18.44 9.78
CA LEU A 75 6.05 17.94 9.13
C LEU A 75 6.88 19.14 8.70
N THR A 76 7.96 19.44 9.42
CA THR A 76 8.79 20.63 9.17
C THR A 76 10.26 20.23 9.17
N GLY A 77 10.97 20.43 8.07
CA GLY A 77 12.40 20.18 7.98
C GLY A 77 12.87 19.70 6.61
N ALA A 78 14.10 19.20 6.57
CA ALA A 78 14.74 18.74 5.35
C ALA A 78 14.47 17.24 5.08
N VAL A 79 14.19 16.91 3.84
CA VAL A 79 14.22 15.56 3.27
C VAL A 79 15.51 15.41 2.49
N LEU A 80 16.37 14.50 2.92
CA LEU A 80 17.66 14.23 2.28
C LEU A 80 17.59 12.91 1.50
N ASN A 81 17.96 12.94 0.23
CA ASN A 81 18.24 11.72 -0.50
C ASN A 81 19.72 11.32 -0.31
N ALA A 82 20.01 10.47 0.66
CA ALA A 82 21.34 9.91 0.92
C ALA A 82 21.59 8.59 0.15
N SER A 83 20.64 8.15 -0.67
CA SER A 83 20.80 6.97 -1.52
C SER A 83 21.64 7.28 -2.77
N GLN A 84 21.93 6.25 -3.57
CA GLN A 84 22.64 6.39 -4.83
C GLN A 84 21.72 6.51 -6.06
N ALA A 85 20.39 6.49 -5.85
CA ALA A 85 19.40 6.61 -6.90
C ALA A 85 18.54 7.87 -6.70
N PRO A 86 18.00 8.45 -7.78
CA PRO A 86 17.02 9.53 -7.66
C PRO A 86 15.75 9.06 -6.96
N ALA A 87 15.05 9.96 -6.25
CA ALA A 87 13.83 9.68 -5.54
C ALA A 87 12.73 10.70 -5.87
N VAL A 88 11.48 10.23 -5.96
CA VAL A 88 10.30 11.08 -6.07
C VAL A 88 9.38 10.74 -4.90
N MET A 89 9.51 11.47 -3.80
CA MET A 89 8.71 11.20 -2.60
C MET A 89 7.31 11.75 -2.75
N HIS A 90 6.33 10.91 -2.40
CA HIS A 90 4.92 11.23 -2.29
C HIS A 90 4.45 11.13 -0.83
N TRP A 91 3.60 12.10 -0.43
CA TRP A 91 2.98 12.14 0.90
C TRP A 91 1.56 11.58 0.84
N HIS A 92 1.45 10.26 0.70
CA HIS A 92 0.17 9.58 0.47
C HIS A 92 -0.81 9.78 1.64
N GLY A 93 -1.96 10.38 1.34
CA GLY A 93 -3.03 10.67 2.31
C GLY A 93 -2.84 12.00 3.07
N GLN A 94 -1.79 12.76 2.82
CA GLN A 94 -1.55 14.06 3.45
C GLN A 94 -2.28 15.18 2.69
N ILE A 95 -3.58 15.35 2.94
CA ILE A 95 -4.42 16.34 2.24
C ILE A 95 -4.10 17.81 2.59
N PHE A 96 -3.28 18.05 3.63
CA PHE A 96 -2.82 19.38 3.99
C PHE A 96 -1.42 19.71 3.43
N ALA A 97 -0.79 18.75 2.76
CA ALA A 97 0.47 19.01 2.06
C ALA A 97 0.20 19.92 0.84
N PRO A 98 0.90 21.07 0.70
CA PRO A 98 0.80 21.87 -0.49
C PRO A 98 1.30 21.11 -1.72
N ALA A 99 0.68 21.31 -2.87
CA ALA A 99 1.03 20.59 -4.09
C ALA A 99 2.50 20.82 -4.50
N ASP A 100 3.08 21.97 -4.21
CA ASP A 100 4.47 22.29 -4.50
C ASP A 100 5.48 21.64 -3.54
N GLN A 101 5.02 21.08 -2.42
CA GLN A 101 5.84 20.31 -1.47
C GLN A 101 5.71 18.79 -1.65
N ASP A 102 4.94 18.34 -2.62
CA ASP A 102 4.89 16.95 -3.08
C ASP A 102 5.64 16.83 -4.41
N ARG A 103 6.67 15.98 -4.46
CA ARG A 103 7.41 15.76 -5.70
C ARG A 103 6.62 14.97 -6.73
N ALA A 104 5.70 14.14 -6.30
CA ALA A 104 4.79 13.39 -7.16
C ALA A 104 3.68 14.29 -7.71
N ARG A 105 4.07 15.23 -8.57
CA ARG A 105 3.20 16.16 -9.28
C ARG A 105 3.74 16.40 -10.69
N PRO A 106 2.93 16.91 -11.63
CA PRO A 106 3.45 17.36 -12.91
C PRO A 106 4.64 18.32 -12.73
N HIS A 107 5.72 18.04 -13.42
CA HIS A 107 6.98 18.82 -13.35
C HIS A 107 7.67 18.86 -11.97
N GLY A 108 7.32 17.96 -11.04
CA GLY A 108 7.96 17.87 -9.72
C GLY A 108 9.44 17.49 -9.76
N GLY A 109 9.80 16.67 -10.75
CA GLY A 109 11.14 16.19 -10.97
C GLY A 109 11.65 15.24 -9.89
N GLU A 110 12.87 14.77 -10.07
CA GLU A 110 13.53 13.83 -9.17
C GLU A 110 14.44 14.55 -8.18
N LEU A 111 14.49 14.06 -6.93
CA LEU A 111 15.49 14.46 -5.95
C LEU A 111 16.76 13.65 -6.17
N ALA A 112 17.78 14.29 -6.72
CA ALA A 112 19.06 13.64 -7.03
C ALA A 112 19.74 13.11 -5.74
N PRO A 113 20.66 12.13 -5.85
CA PRO A 113 21.54 11.72 -4.76
C PRO A 113 22.24 12.93 -4.11
N GLY A 114 22.21 13.00 -2.78
CA GLY A 114 22.73 14.13 -2.00
C GLY A 114 21.85 15.38 -2.01
N GLY A 115 20.77 15.40 -2.80
CA GLY A 115 19.81 16.50 -2.86
C GLY A 115 18.94 16.59 -1.61
N THR A 116 18.39 17.78 -1.36
CA THR A 116 17.50 18.03 -0.23
C THR A 116 16.27 18.82 -0.64
N ASP A 117 15.10 18.43 -0.10
CA ASP A 117 13.89 19.24 -0.12
C ASP A 117 13.62 19.86 1.23
N GLN A 118 12.82 20.92 1.25
CA GLN A 118 12.26 21.48 2.47
C GLN A 118 10.75 21.25 2.46
N VAL A 119 10.24 20.79 3.59
CA VAL A 119 8.81 20.57 3.80
C VAL A 119 8.33 21.32 5.04
N ASP A 120 7.13 21.87 4.97
CA ASP A 120 6.46 22.50 6.10
C ASP A 120 4.94 22.51 5.90
N PHE A 121 4.27 21.48 6.41
CA PHE A 121 2.80 21.40 6.35
C PHE A 121 2.22 20.69 7.59
N PRO A 122 0.95 21.00 7.96
CA PRO A 122 0.25 20.28 9.03
C PRO A 122 0.03 18.82 8.65
N LEU A 123 0.27 17.92 9.60
CA LEU A 123 0.04 16.50 9.36
C LEU A 123 -1.45 16.15 9.39
N THR A 124 -1.91 15.38 8.44
CA THR A 124 -3.24 14.79 8.42
C THR A 124 -3.30 13.66 9.46
N PRO A 125 -4.20 13.70 10.47
CA PRO A 125 -4.35 12.61 11.42
C PRO A 125 -4.79 11.31 10.74
N GLY A 126 -4.26 10.18 11.21
CA GLY A 126 -4.61 8.85 10.69
C GLY A 126 -3.40 8.02 10.29
N THR A 127 -3.69 6.90 9.63
CA THR A 127 -2.71 5.98 9.09
C THR A 127 -2.44 6.32 7.63
N HIS A 128 -1.29 6.91 7.39
CA HIS A 128 -0.78 7.34 6.08
C HIS A 128 0.60 6.76 5.85
N TRP A 129 1.19 7.06 4.72
CA TRP A 129 2.53 6.61 4.38
C TRP A 129 3.21 7.56 3.39
N MET A 130 4.47 7.36 3.19
CA MET A 130 5.28 8.05 2.20
C MET A 130 6.00 7.00 1.37
N HIS A 131 6.04 7.20 0.06
CA HIS A 131 6.65 6.25 -0.85
C HIS A 131 7.22 6.95 -2.09
N SER A 132 8.01 6.21 -2.83
CA SER A 132 8.49 6.69 -4.13
C SER A 132 7.37 6.61 -5.17
N HIS A 133 7.31 7.62 -6.03
CA HIS A 133 6.40 7.64 -7.17
C HIS A 133 7.12 7.25 -8.48
N THR A 134 8.08 6.33 -8.37
CA THR A 134 8.85 5.74 -9.47
C THR A 134 9.04 4.25 -9.23
N LEU A 135 9.69 3.57 -10.17
CA LEU A 135 9.97 2.13 -10.06
C LEU A 135 10.76 1.74 -8.80
N SER A 136 11.45 2.69 -8.14
CA SER A 136 12.15 2.42 -6.87
C SER A 136 11.24 2.06 -5.70
N GLU A 137 9.92 2.28 -5.82
CA GLU A 137 8.93 1.76 -4.86
C GLU A 137 9.01 0.23 -4.74
N GLN A 138 9.22 -0.50 -5.84
CA GLN A 138 9.43 -1.95 -5.84
C GLN A 138 10.64 -2.38 -5.01
N GLN A 139 11.60 -1.50 -4.81
CA GLN A 139 12.76 -1.72 -3.96
C GLN A 139 12.55 -1.22 -2.53
N LEU A 140 11.29 -1.19 -2.07
CA LEU A 140 10.86 -0.83 -0.72
C LEU A 140 11.17 0.63 -0.34
N LEU A 141 11.21 1.56 -1.30
CA LEU A 141 11.30 2.99 -1.00
C LEU A 141 9.93 3.49 -0.53
N ALA A 142 9.58 3.08 0.69
CA ALA A 142 8.32 3.39 1.35
C ALA A 142 8.47 3.29 2.86
N ALA A 143 7.68 4.07 3.62
CA ALA A 143 7.62 3.99 5.07
C ALA A 143 6.30 4.53 5.63
N PRO A 144 5.89 4.12 6.85
CA PRO A 144 4.72 4.67 7.51
C PRO A 144 4.85 6.16 7.80
N LEU A 145 3.75 6.90 7.67
CA LEU A 145 3.54 8.24 8.18
C LEU A 145 2.27 8.21 9.01
N VAL A 146 2.40 8.00 10.31
CA VAL A 146 1.27 7.80 11.22
C VAL A 146 1.14 9.00 12.14
N THR A 147 -0.01 9.65 12.10
CA THR A 147 -0.35 10.76 12.99
C THR A 147 -1.48 10.30 13.92
N ARG A 148 -1.12 10.03 15.19
CA ARG A 148 -2.07 9.55 16.19
C ARG A 148 -3.13 10.60 16.45
N GLU A 149 -4.39 10.19 16.40
CA GLU A 149 -5.54 11.04 16.62
C GLU A 149 -5.65 11.48 18.08
N ALA A 150 -6.17 12.68 18.33
CA ALA A 150 -6.28 13.23 19.68
C ALA A 150 -7.22 12.43 20.59
N ASP A 151 -8.22 11.77 20.00
CA ASP A 151 -9.23 10.94 20.68
C ASP A 151 -8.95 9.44 20.62
N ALA A 152 -7.72 9.04 20.28
CA ALA A 152 -7.35 7.63 20.14
C ALA A 152 -7.56 6.79 21.42
N GLY A 153 -7.57 7.43 22.60
CA GLY A 153 -7.78 6.76 23.88
C GLY A 153 -6.59 5.89 24.34
N ASP A 154 -6.84 5.03 25.33
CA ASP A 154 -5.84 4.10 25.86
C ASP A 154 -5.82 2.81 25.03
N VAL A 155 -5.07 2.87 23.93
CA VAL A 155 -4.87 1.74 23.02
C VAL A 155 -3.40 1.66 22.64
N GLN A 156 -2.90 0.45 22.43
CA GLN A 156 -1.58 0.23 21.86
C GLN A 156 -1.68 0.28 20.33
N ASP A 157 -1.01 1.26 19.70
CA ASP A 157 -0.86 1.27 18.25
C ASP A 157 0.21 0.26 17.82
N VAL A 158 -0.11 -0.57 16.83
CA VAL A 158 0.80 -1.49 16.15
C VAL A 158 0.72 -1.22 14.67
N VAL A 159 1.84 -0.96 14.03
CA VAL A 159 1.90 -0.71 12.59
C VAL A 159 2.34 -1.98 11.87
N LEU A 160 1.61 -2.32 10.81
CA LEU A 160 1.92 -3.40 9.88
C LEU A 160 2.00 -2.81 8.48
N MET A 161 3.20 -2.77 7.92
CA MET A 161 3.41 -2.38 6.53
C MET A 161 3.72 -3.62 5.69
N LEU A 162 2.91 -3.84 4.66
CA LEU A 162 2.99 -4.98 3.76
C LEU A 162 3.70 -4.59 2.48
N HIS A 163 4.51 -5.50 1.94
CA HIS A 163 5.15 -5.35 0.63
C HIS A 163 5.18 -6.68 -0.12
N ASP A 164 5.14 -6.59 -1.43
CA ASP A 164 5.65 -7.60 -2.33
C ASP A 164 7.14 -7.34 -2.59
N PHE A 165 7.89 -8.41 -2.88
CA PHE A 165 9.33 -8.32 -3.02
C PHE A 165 9.84 -9.21 -4.16
N SER A 166 10.76 -8.68 -4.96
CA SER A 166 11.49 -9.45 -5.97
C SER A 166 13.00 -9.19 -5.90
N PHE A 167 13.79 -10.22 -6.21
CA PHE A 167 15.23 -10.08 -6.43
C PHE A 167 15.56 -9.56 -7.83
N ARG A 168 14.60 -9.56 -8.76
CA ARG A 168 14.75 -8.90 -10.06
C ARG A 168 14.65 -7.38 -9.87
N SER A 169 15.35 -6.62 -10.69
CA SER A 169 15.16 -5.17 -10.71
C SER A 169 13.76 -4.79 -11.22
N PRO A 170 13.23 -3.66 -10.81
CA PRO A 170 11.93 -3.19 -11.32
C PRO A 170 11.93 -3.01 -12.85
N GLU A 171 13.06 -2.62 -13.43
CA GLU A 171 13.23 -2.47 -14.88
C GLU A 171 13.18 -3.84 -15.60
N GLU A 172 13.79 -4.88 -15.03
CA GLU A 172 13.69 -6.27 -15.54
C GLU A 172 12.25 -6.79 -15.49
N ILE A 173 11.53 -6.49 -14.42
CA ILE A 173 10.11 -6.85 -14.31
C ILE A 173 9.30 -6.13 -15.38
N LEU A 174 9.45 -4.81 -15.50
CA LEU A 174 8.75 -3.99 -16.48
C LEU A 174 9.04 -4.43 -17.94
N ALA A 175 10.32 -4.71 -18.26
CA ALA A 175 10.70 -5.22 -19.56
C ALA A 175 10.05 -6.59 -19.88
N GLY A 176 9.93 -7.44 -18.87
CA GLY A 176 9.23 -8.73 -18.99
C GLY A 176 7.74 -8.58 -19.31
N LEU A 177 7.07 -7.61 -18.67
CA LEU A 177 5.66 -7.30 -18.90
C LEU A 177 5.42 -6.75 -20.32
N GLY A 178 6.25 -5.83 -20.79
CA GLY A 178 6.16 -5.26 -22.14
C GLY A 178 6.52 -6.23 -23.28
N GLY A 179 7.36 -7.23 -23.01
CA GLY A 179 7.77 -8.26 -23.98
C GLY A 179 6.77 -9.41 -24.12
N SER A 180 5.86 -9.58 -23.19
CA SER A 180 4.76 -10.54 -23.27
C SER A 180 3.66 -9.94 -24.14
N SER A 181 3.74 -10.18 -25.47
CA SER A 181 2.58 -9.92 -26.33
C SER A 181 1.40 -10.68 -25.73
N ALA A 182 0.42 -9.91 -25.29
CA ALA A 182 -0.83 -10.42 -24.73
C ALA A 182 -1.41 -11.48 -25.65
N HIS A 183 -1.37 -12.69 -25.24
CA HIS A 183 -2.28 -13.83 -25.48
C HIS A 183 -1.52 -15.15 -25.38
N GLY A 184 -1.88 -15.91 -24.40
CA GLY A 184 -1.77 -17.35 -24.45
C GLY A 184 -0.65 -17.97 -23.64
N GLY A 185 -1.05 -18.68 -22.63
CA GLY A 185 -0.39 -19.87 -22.19
C GLY A 185 0.56 -19.70 -21.01
N HIS A 186 0.01 -19.77 -19.84
CA HIS A 186 0.78 -20.23 -18.70
C HIS A 186 1.32 -21.62 -18.99
N GLY A 187 2.60 -21.69 -19.41
CA GLY A 187 3.34 -22.93 -19.51
C GLY A 187 3.44 -23.54 -18.11
N ALA A 188 2.81 -24.68 -17.94
CA ALA A 188 3.02 -25.53 -16.79
C ALA A 188 4.53 -25.76 -16.63
N HIS A 189 5.08 -25.46 -15.45
CA HIS A 189 6.42 -25.88 -15.09
C HIS A 189 6.51 -27.39 -15.14
N GLY A 190 7.03 -27.90 -16.28
CA GLY A 190 7.39 -29.30 -16.48
C GLY A 190 8.66 -29.58 -15.69
N ALA A 191 8.54 -30.45 -14.71
CA ALA A 191 9.69 -31.14 -14.13
C ALA A 191 10.39 -31.95 -15.23
N THR A 192 11.65 -31.64 -15.45
CA THR A 192 12.56 -32.44 -16.30
C THR A 192 12.77 -33.82 -15.69
N GLN A 193 12.35 -34.85 -16.41
CA GLN A 193 12.91 -36.22 -16.29
C GLN A 193 13.38 -36.74 -17.64
N PRO A 194 14.40 -37.59 -17.67
CA PRO A 194 15.17 -37.87 -18.87
C PRO A 194 14.52 -38.89 -19.78
N THR A 195 14.79 -38.70 -21.06
CA THR A 195 14.47 -39.53 -22.21
C THR A 195 14.86 -41.01 -22.06
N GLN A 196 13.92 -41.91 -22.36
CA GLN A 196 14.24 -43.21 -23.00
C GLN A 196 13.39 -43.42 -24.25
N ALA A 197 14.08 -43.74 -25.32
CA ALA A 197 13.53 -44.05 -26.62
C ALA A 197 12.94 -45.47 -26.68
N ALA A 198 11.80 -45.63 -27.32
CA ALA A 198 11.42 -46.89 -27.99
C ALA A 198 10.36 -46.64 -29.08
N VAL A 199 10.76 -46.83 -30.21
CA VAL A 199 10.30 -47.39 -31.49
C VAL A 199 8.87 -47.98 -31.50
N GLY A 200 8.05 -47.49 -32.45
CA GLY A 200 7.38 -48.38 -33.42
C GLY A 200 5.88 -48.56 -33.35
N MET A 201 5.28 -48.20 -34.40
CA MET A 201 4.25 -48.85 -35.24
C MET A 201 2.83 -48.28 -35.30
N ALA A 202 2.41 -48.22 -36.54
CA ALA A 202 1.32 -47.55 -37.23
C ALA A 202 -0.07 -48.20 -37.12
N MET A 203 -1.11 -47.34 -37.19
CA MET A 203 -2.35 -47.31 -38.01
C MET A 203 -3.28 -48.57 -38.05
N PRO A 204 -4.57 -48.43 -38.49
CA PRO A 204 -5.55 -47.34 -38.59
C PRO A 204 -7.00 -47.76 -38.18
N GLY A 205 -7.94 -46.81 -38.18
CA GLY A 205 -9.33 -47.18 -38.53
C GLY A 205 -10.49 -46.41 -37.85
N MET A 206 -11.17 -45.59 -38.63
CA MET A 206 -12.64 -45.33 -38.74
C MET A 206 -13.50 -45.24 -37.47
N GLY A 207 -14.37 -44.28 -37.26
CA GLY A 207 -15.24 -43.47 -38.09
C GLY A 207 -16.49 -43.03 -37.30
N HIS A 208 -17.15 -42.02 -37.78
CA HIS A 208 -18.54 -41.55 -37.58
C HIS A 208 -18.92 -40.61 -36.42
N ALA A 209 -19.04 -39.33 -36.74
CA ALA A 209 -20.28 -38.53 -36.92
C ALA A 209 -21.27 -38.47 -35.75
N GLY A 210 -21.46 -37.26 -35.21
CA GLY A 210 -22.55 -36.87 -34.37
C GLY A 210 -22.64 -35.33 -34.29
N HIS A 211 -23.60 -34.75 -34.96
CA HIS A 211 -23.92 -33.32 -35.01
C HIS A 211 -24.38 -32.80 -33.63
N GLY A 212 -23.93 -31.60 -33.25
CA GLY A 212 -24.52 -30.82 -32.16
C GLY A 212 -24.10 -29.39 -32.32
N ALA A 213 -25.04 -28.56 -32.77
CA ALA A 213 -24.87 -27.15 -33.07
C ALA A 213 -24.81 -26.26 -31.81
N GLY A 214 -24.07 -25.17 -31.91
CA GLY A 214 -24.40 -23.90 -31.23
C GLY A 214 -23.69 -23.64 -29.92
N GLY A 215 -22.64 -22.86 -29.96
CA GLY A 215 -22.07 -22.22 -28.80
C GLY A 215 -21.18 -21.09 -29.23
N GLY A 216 -21.71 -19.87 -29.15
CA GLY A 216 -21.01 -18.65 -29.51
C GLY A 216 -19.70 -18.52 -28.78
N MET A 217 -18.66 -18.20 -29.52
CA MET A 217 -17.37 -17.75 -28.96
C MET A 217 -17.54 -16.34 -28.37
N GLY A 218 -17.98 -16.27 -27.12
CA GLY A 218 -17.66 -15.14 -26.26
C GLY A 218 -16.30 -15.42 -25.69
N GLY A 219 -15.25 -14.83 -26.24
CA GLY A 219 -13.93 -14.77 -25.62
C GLY A 219 -14.05 -13.93 -24.35
N GLY A 220 -14.49 -14.54 -23.25
CA GLY A 220 -14.44 -13.92 -21.93
C GLY A 220 -12.99 -13.67 -21.61
N MET A 221 -12.59 -12.40 -21.47
CA MET A 221 -11.27 -12.02 -20.98
C MET A 221 -11.11 -12.62 -19.60
N MET A 222 -10.08 -13.48 -19.40
CA MET A 222 -9.83 -14.10 -18.10
C MET A 222 -9.45 -13.01 -17.10
N THR A 223 -10.06 -13.02 -15.93
CA THR A 223 -9.73 -12.10 -14.84
C THR A 223 -8.44 -12.57 -14.16
N HIS A 224 -7.46 -11.70 -14.07
CA HIS A 224 -6.16 -11.94 -13.44
C HIS A 224 -6.02 -11.12 -12.16
N ALA A 225 -5.48 -11.75 -11.11
CA ALA A 225 -5.23 -11.07 -9.83
C ALA A 225 -3.95 -10.22 -9.87
N ASN A 226 -2.91 -10.70 -10.55
CA ASN A 226 -1.60 -10.07 -10.62
C ASN A 226 -0.87 -10.55 -11.88
N ASP A 227 -0.07 -9.69 -12.47
CA ASP A 227 0.77 -9.96 -13.64
C ASP A 227 2.26 -10.07 -13.30
N VAL A 228 2.61 -9.89 -12.01
CA VAL A 228 3.97 -10.01 -11.49
C VAL A 228 4.07 -11.19 -10.52
N ASP A 229 5.01 -12.10 -10.77
CA ASP A 229 5.37 -13.15 -9.80
C ASP A 229 6.50 -12.67 -8.90
N TYR A 230 6.21 -12.57 -7.60
CA TYR A 230 7.11 -12.08 -6.57
C TYR A 230 7.83 -13.21 -5.83
N ASP A 231 9.09 -12.97 -5.43
CA ASP A 231 9.90 -13.95 -4.69
C ASP A 231 9.42 -14.10 -3.25
N ALA A 232 9.01 -13.00 -2.60
CA ALA A 232 8.54 -13.00 -1.22
C ALA A 232 7.43 -11.96 -0.98
N PHE A 233 6.73 -12.11 0.16
CA PHE A 233 5.84 -11.09 0.72
C PHE A 233 6.30 -10.76 2.12
N LEU A 234 6.40 -9.47 2.43
CA LEU A 234 7.00 -8.97 3.65
C LEU A 234 5.97 -8.25 4.52
N ALA A 235 6.09 -8.42 5.81
CA ALA A 235 5.41 -7.69 6.85
C ALA A 235 6.49 -7.00 7.71
N ASN A 236 6.52 -5.67 7.74
CA ASN A 236 7.57 -4.90 8.41
C ASN A 236 8.98 -5.37 8.00
N ARG A 237 9.19 -5.58 6.69
CA ARG A 237 10.45 -6.07 6.07
C ARG A 237 10.86 -7.51 6.45
N ARG A 238 9.98 -8.29 7.07
CA ARG A 238 10.23 -9.69 7.46
C ARG A 238 9.30 -10.64 6.73
N THR A 239 9.78 -11.84 6.45
CA THR A 239 8.93 -12.93 5.96
C THR A 239 8.24 -13.64 7.13
N LEU A 240 7.22 -14.44 6.84
CA LEU A 240 6.52 -15.20 7.88
C LEU A 240 7.39 -16.33 8.48
N GLY A 241 8.49 -16.71 7.82
CA GLY A 241 9.48 -17.63 8.34
C GLY A 241 10.24 -17.09 9.56
N ASP A 242 10.37 -15.75 9.65
CA ASP A 242 10.93 -15.02 10.80
C ASP A 242 10.07 -13.76 11.05
N PRO A 243 8.82 -13.91 11.55
CA PRO A 243 7.86 -12.84 11.66
C PRO A 243 8.23 -11.84 12.75
N ASP A 244 7.78 -10.60 12.56
CA ASP A 244 7.79 -9.61 13.63
C ASP A 244 6.87 -10.07 14.78
N VAL A 245 7.37 -10.04 16.02
CA VAL A 245 6.62 -10.42 17.21
C VAL A 245 6.42 -9.21 18.11
N VAL A 246 5.24 -8.64 18.03
CA VAL A 246 4.88 -7.44 18.78
C VAL A 246 4.31 -7.81 20.13
N ARG A 247 4.94 -7.30 21.20
CA ARG A 247 4.47 -7.53 22.57
C ARG A 247 3.21 -6.71 22.85
N VAL A 248 2.16 -7.39 23.33
CA VAL A 248 0.87 -6.78 23.72
C VAL A 248 0.49 -7.17 25.16
N GLU A 249 -0.39 -6.39 25.79
CA GLU A 249 -0.85 -6.65 27.16
C GLU A 249 -2.06 -7.60 27.19
N LYS A 250 -2.12 -8.49 28.18
CA LYS A 250 -3.29 -9.33 28.46
C LYS A 250 -4.48 -8.45 28.81
N GLY A 251 -5.63 -8.68 28.18
CA GLY A 251 -6.82 -7.85 28.36
C GLY A 251 -6.67 -6.42 27.81
N GLY A 252 -5.54 -6.10 27.15
CA GLY A 252 -5.30 -4.81 26.53
C GLY A 252 -6.06 -4.64 25.22
N ARG A 253 -6.08 -3.41 24.74
CA ARG A 253 -6.67 -3.07 23.44
C ARG A 253 -5.58 -2.67 22.44
N VAL A 254 -5.66 -3.21 21.23
CA VAL A 254 -4.74 -2.94 20.13
C VAL A 254 -5.48 -2.27 18.99
N ARG A 255 -4.92 -1.18 18.48
CA ARG A 255 -5.23 -0.62 17.17
C ARG A 255 -4.13 -1.04 16.20
N LEU A 256 -4.46 -1.94 15.31
CA LEU A 256 -3.56 -2.41 14.27
C LEU A 256 -3.75 -1.52 13.04
N ARG A 257 -2.71 -0.78 12.69
CA ARG A 257 -2.64 0.15 11.56
C ARG A 257 -1.94 -0.54 10.41
N ILE A 258 -2.69 -0.90 9.38
CA ILE A 258 -2.18 -1.69 8.27
C ILE A 258 -2.09 -0.83 7.02
N ILE A 259 -0.93 -0.88 6.38
CA ILE A 259 -0.62 -0.18 5.13
C ILE A 259 -0.26 -1.24 4.09
N ASN A 260 -0.94 -1.25 2.96
CA ASN A 260 -0.51 -2.05 1.82
C ASN A 260 0.41 -1.21 0.92
N GLY A 261 1.71 -1.34 1.13
CA GLY A 261 2.77 -0.80 0.29
C GLY A 261 3.25 -1.77 -0.79
N GLY A 262 2.49 -2.82 -1.09
CA GLY A 262 2.75 -3.71 -2.24
C GLY A 262 2.54 -2.96 -3.55
N THR A 263 3.42 -3.19 -4.51
CA THR A 263 3.42 -2.47 -5.79
C THR A 263 2.42 -3.05 -6.80
N ALA A 264 2.12 -4.36 -6.69
CA ALA A 264 1.16 -5.02 -7.56
C ALA A 264 0.28 -6.05 -6.81
N THR A 265 0.44 -6.20 -5.49
CA THR A 265 -0.22 -7.25 -4.71
C THR A 265 -1.31 -6.71 -3.80
N ALA A 266 -2.51 -7.28 -3.92
CA ALA A 266 -3.57 -7.11 -2.94
C ALA A 266 -3.55 -8.23 -1.90
N PHE A 267 -3.99 -7.91 -0.67
CA PHE A 267 -4.00 -8.84 0.45
C PHE A 267 -5.39 -8.92 1.10
N PHE A 268 -5.63 -10.04 1.77
CA PHE A 268 -6.75 -10.24 2.68
C PHE A 268 -6.22 -10.41 4.09
N ILE A 269 -6.60 -9.50 4.97
CA ILE A 269 -6.09 -9.45 6.34
C ILE A 269 -7.01 -10.25 7.25
N SER A 270 -6.45 -11.12 8.08
CA SER A 270 -7.18 -11.87 9.11
C SER A 270 -6.37 -11.93 10.40
N ALA A 271 -7.06 -12.07 11.53
CA ALA A 271 -6.45 -12.22 12.86
C ALA A 271 -7.13 -13.36 13.60
N PRO A 272 -6.80 -14.63 13.30
CA PRO A 272 -7.41 -15.79 13.92
C PRO A 272 -7.30 -15.75 15.46
N GLY A 273 -8.39 -16.04 16.15
CA GLY A 273 -8.46 -15.99 17.60
C GLY A 273 -8.77 -14.61 18.20
N LEU A 274 -8.88 -13.58 17.34
CA LEU A 274 -9.33 -12.23 17.70
C LEU A 274 -10.57 -11.85 16.90
N SER A 275 -11.26 -10.78 17.33
CA SER A 275 -12.46 -10.26 16.67
C SER A 275 -12.21 -8.81 16.22
N PRO A 276 -11.40 -8.59 15.17
CA PRO A 276 -11.05 -7.25 14.70
C PRO A 276 -12.25 -6.52 14.12
N ARG A 277 -12.34 -5.21 14.38
CA ARG A 277 -13.31 -4.29 13.80
C ARG A 277 -12.57 -3.23 13.00
N CYS A 278 -12.89 -3.08 11.73
CA CYS A 278 -12.44 -1.95 10.93
C CYS A 278 -13.05 -0.66 11.51
N ILE A 279 -12.22 0.34 11.79
CA ILE A 279 -12.62 1.63 12.35
C ILE A 279 -12.21 2.81 11.48
N THR A 280 -11.22 2.64 10.61
CA THR A 280 -10.81 3.63 9.61
C THR A 280 -10.42 2.93 8.31
N VAL A 281 -10.58 3.62 7.20
CA VAL A 281 -9.98 3.27 5.91
C VAL A 281 -9.26 4.50 5.37
N ASP A 282 -8.06 4.31 4.82
CA ASP A 282 -7.19 5.36 4.29
C ASP A 282 -7.01 6.55 5.25
N GLY A 283 -6.89 6.25 6.57
CA GLY A 283 -6.74 7.25 7.62
C GLY A 283 -8.03 7.95 8.03
N VAL A 284 -9.16 7.70 7.34
CA VAL A 284 -10.44 8.38 7.61
C VAL A 284 -11.38 7.47 8.41
N PRO A 285 -11.99 7.95 9.51
CA PRO A 285 -12.90 7.16 10.33
C PRO A 285 -14.17 6.72 9.57
N CYS A 286 -14.49 5.43 9.67
CA CYS A 286 -15.74 4.83 9.20
C CYS A 286 -16.59 4.28 10.35
N ALA A 287 -17.84 3.91 10.07
CA ALA A 287 -18.63 3.15 11.04
C ALA A 287 -17.97 1.79 11.30
N PRO A 288 -17.82 1.36 12.58
CA PRO A 288 -17.13 0.12 12.89
C PRO A 288 -17.77 -1.09 12.19
N LEU A 289 -16.95 -1.88 11.50
CA LEU A 289 -17.39 -3.02 10.71
C LEU A 289 -16.61 -4.28 11.07
N LEU A 290 -17.33 -5.35 11.45
CA LEU A 290 -16.77 -6.67 11.68
C LEU A 290 -16.70 -7.44 10.35
N ALA A 291 -15.58 -8.15 10.16
CA ALA A 291 -15.41 -9.13 9.09
C ALA A 291 -14.40 -10.20 9.51
N GLU A 292 -14.45 -11.36 8.87
CA GLU A 292 -13.49 -12.44 9.09
C GLU A 292 -12.16 -12.16 8.35
N ALA A 293 -12.27 -11.51 7.19
CA ALA A 293 -11.14 -11.05 6.39
C ALA A 293 -11.41 -9.65 5.84
N PHE A 294 -10.36 -8.85 5.72
CA PHE A 294 -10.42 -7.47 5.26
C PHE A 294 -9.59 -7.35 3.99
N PRO A 295 -10.24 -7.14 2.83
CA PRO A 295 -9.52 -6.91 1.57
C PRO A 295 -8.78 -5.57 1.62
N LEU A 296 -7.57 -5.55 1.07
CA LEU A 296 -6.69 -4.38 1.09
C LEU A 296 -5.88 -4.34 -0.21
N ALA A 297 -6.29 -3.49 -1.14
CA ALA A 297 -5.56 -3.27 -2.40
C ALA A 297 -4.32 -2.38 -2.18
N GLN A 298 -3.49 -2.28 -3.20
CA GLN A 298 -2.29 -1.45 -3.18
C GLN A 298 -2.62 0.01 -2.86
N GLY A 299 -1.81 0.65 -2.03
CA GLY A 299 -2.02 2.02 -1.57
C GLY A 299 -3.07 2.20 -0.47
N GLN A 300 -3.94 1.22 -0.25
CA GLN A 300 -4.97 1.30 0.79
C GLN A 300 -4.42 1.10 2.19
N ARG A 301 -5.10 1.71 3.17
CA ARG A 301 -4.82 1.52 4.59
C ARG A 301 -6.11 1.16 5.31
N ILE A 302 -5.97 0.36 6.38
CA ILE A 302 -7.08 -0.01 7.27
C ILE A 302 -6.60 -0.06 8.71
N ASP A 303 -7.40 0.48 9.63
CA ASP A 303 -7.13 0.29 11.06
C ASP A 303 -8.17 -0.66 11.65
N LEU A 304 -7.64 -1.69 12.30
CA LEU A 304 -8.43 -2.70 12.98
C LEU A 304 -8.29 -2.54 14.49
N MET A 305 -9.41 -2.32 15.16
CA MET A 305 -9.48 -2.33 16.62
C MET A 305 -9.79 -3.74 17.13
N MET A 306 -9.03 -4.23 18.10
CA MET A 306 -9.22 -5.53 18.69
C MET A 306 -8.86 -5.57 20.16
N ASP A 307 -9.55 -6.40 20.94
CA ASP A 307 -9.28 -6.65 22.34
C ASP A 307 -8.44 -7.93 22.47
N ILE A 308 -7.37 -7.89 23.26
CA ILE A 308 -6.53 -9.05 23.54
C ILE A 308 -7.17 -9.84 24.68
N PRO A 309 -7.37 -11.17 24.56
CA PRO A 309 -7.96 -11.97 25.60
C PRO A 309 -7.21 -11.86 26.94
N ALA A 310 -7.94 -11.83 28.06
CA ALA A 310 -7.37 -11.75 29.40
C ALA A 310 -6.47 -12.95 29.75
N GLY A 311 -6.72 -14.12 29.16
CA GLY A 311 -5.85 -15.30 29.27
C GLY A 311 -4.51 -15.13 28.55
N GLY A 312 -4.37 -14.15 27.69
CA GLY A 312 -3.19 -13.95 26.86
C GLY A 312 -3.06 -15.01 25.77
N GLY A 313 -1.91 -15.01 25.10
CA GLY A 313 -1.61 -15.91 23.99
C GLY A 313 -0.71 -15.27 22.92
N ALA A 314 -0.51 -16.02 21.84
CA ALA A 314 0.11 -15.52 20.61
C ALA A 314 -0.93 -15.56 19.49
N PHE A 315 -1.17 -14.41 18.88
CA PHE A 315 -2.24 -14.18 17.90
C PHE A 315 -1.61 -13.75 16.57
N PRO A 316 -1.59 -14.64 15.55
CA PRO A 316 -1.11 -14.26 14.24
C PRO A 316 -2.04 -13.22 13.60
N VAL A 317 -1.45 -12.20 13.01
CA VAL A 317 -2.09 -11.32 12.04
C VAL A 317 -1.55 -11.68 10.68
N LEU A 318 -2.41 -12.17 9.81
CA LEU A 318 -2.02 -12.76 8.52
C LEU A 318 -2.56 -11.90 7.37
N ALA A 319 -1.71 -11.67 6.40
CA ALA A 319 -2.02 -11.04 5.11
C ALA A 319 -1.86 -12.10 4.02
N GLN A 320 -2.96 -12.65 3.52
CA GLN A 320 -2.95 -13.63 2.45
C GLN A 320 -3.10 -12.94 1.10
N VAL A 321 -2.25 -13.32 0.17
CA VAL A 321 -2.21 -12.77 -1.20
C VAL A 321 -3.47 -13.16 -1.96
N GLU A 322 -4.05 -12.22 -2.70
CA GLU A 322 -5.17 -12.42 -3.61
C GLU A 322 -4.91 -13.60 -4.56
N ALA A 323 -5.93 -14.40 -4.82
CA ALA A 323 -5.92 -15.60 -5.68
C ALA A 323 -4.81 -16.62 -5.35
N SER A 324 -4.16 -16.52 -4.20
CA SER A 324 -2.99 -17.30 -3.82
C SER A 324 -3.14 -17.94 -2.44
N ARG A 325 -2.33 -18.97 -2.20
CA ARG A 325 -2.12 -19.54 -0.85
C ARG A 325 -1.00 -18.84 -0.09
N ARG A 326 -0.17 -18.04 -0.77
CA ARG A 326 0.96 -17.33 -0.14
C ARG A 326 0.47 -16.28 0.85
N ARG A 327 1.19 -16.12 1.94
CA ARG A 327 0.84 -15.16 2.98
C ARG A 327 2.07 -14.67 3.73
N THR A 328 1.95 -13.50 4.30
CA THR A 328 2.89 -12.90 5.25
C THR A 328 2.12 -12.43 6.49
N GLY A 329 2.78 -11.78 7.43
CA GLY A 329 2.15 -11.23 8.62
C GLY A 329 3.10 -11.07 9.79
N LEU A 330 2.52 -10.71 10.94
CA LEU A 330 3.20 -10.57 12.23
C LEU A 330 2.46 -11.36 13.32
N VAL A 331 3.02 -11.40 14.51
CA VAL A 331 2.39 -12.05 15.67
C VAL A 331 2.24 -11.04 16.81
N LEU A 332 1.02 -10.89 17.33
CA LEU A 332 0.77 -10.19 18.58
C LEU A 332 0.92 -11.22 19.72
N ALA A 333 1.84 -10.99 20.66
CA ALA A 333 2.13 -11.96 21.72
C ALA A 333 2.15 -11.31 23.10
N THR A 334 1.44 -11.91 24.05
CA THR A 334 1.52 -11.48 25.45
C THR A 334 2.77 -12.04 26.13
N ALA A 335 3.18 -11.45 27.25
CA ALA A 335 4.34 -11.92 27.99
C ALA A 335 4.22 -13.42 28.34
N GLY A 336 5.26 -14.19 28.05
CA GLY A 336 5.33 -15.63 28.31
C GLY A 336 4.56 -16.52 27.31
N ALA A 337 3.90 -15.96 26.30
CA ALA A 337 3.26 -16.75 25.26
C ALA A 337 4.31 -17.41 24.33
N SER A 338 4.09 -18.68 24.00
CA SER A 338 4.87 -19.37 22.97
C SER A 338 4.35 -18.98 21.59
N VAL A 339 5.25 -18.50 20.73
CA VAL A 339 4.91 -18.14 19.35
C VAL A 339 5.01 -19.39 18.47
N PRO A 340 3.88 -19.86 17.88
CA PRO A 340 3.92 -21.03 17.01
C PRO A 340 4.59 -20.70 15.68
N ARG A 341 5.20 -21.71 15.05
CA ARG A 341 5.62 -21.59 13.66
C ARG A 341 4.39 -21.51 12.76
N ILE A 342 4.34 -20.47 11.93
CA ILE A 342 3.23 -20.21 11.03
C ILE A 342 3.67 -20.58 9.60
N PRO A 343 2.95 -21.47 8.89
CA PRO A 343 3.28 -21.79 7.50
C PRO A 343 3.07 -20.56 6.58
N GLU A 344 3.97 -20.35 5.63
CA GLU A 344 3.85 -19.27 4.62
C GLU A 344 2.75 -19.52 3.58
N ALA A 345 2.23 -20.74 3.50
CA ALA A 345 1.12 -21.11 2.63
C ALA A 345 -0.13 -21.44 3.46
N ALA A 346 -1.25 -20.83 3.10
CA ALA A 346 -2.55 -21.16 3.63
C ALA A 346 -3.05 -22.52 3.09
N GLN A 347 -4.05 -23.10 3.73
CA GLN A 347 -4.65 -24.38 3.29
C GLN A 347 -5.39 -24.22 1.95
N ARG A 348 -6.04 -23.07 1.74
CA ARG A 348 -6.81 -22.76 0.53
C ARG A 348 -6.32 -21.44 -0.08
N PRO A 349 -6.41 -21.26 -1.39
CA PRO A 349 -6.18 -19.97 -2.01
C PRO A 349 -7.26 -18.99 -1.56
N GLN A 350 -6.93 -17.70 -1.58
CA GLN A 350 -7.87 -16.60 -1.41
C GLN A 350 -8.64 -16.39 -2.72
N GLY A 351 -9.83 -15.78 -2.63
CA GLY A 351 -10.57 -15.30 -3.81
C GLY A 351 -9.94 -14.06 -4.45
N LEU A 352 -10.54 -13.58 -5.53
CA LEU A 352 -10.24 -12.27 -6.12
C LEU A 352 -10.83 -11.16 -5.25
N LEU A 353 -10.25 -9.96 -5.33
CA LEU A 353 -10.84 -8.79 -4.73
C LEU A 353 -12.20 -8.47 -5.35
N ASP A 354 -13.17 -8.26 -4.47
CA ASP A 354 -14.50 -7.76 -4.81
C ASP A 354 -14.82 -6.48 -4.02
N LEU A 355 -16.02 -5.96 -4.18
CA LEU A 355 -16.47 -4.77 -3.48
C LEU A 355 -17.48 -5.06 -2.36
N ASP A 356 -17.64 -6.30 -1.93
CA ASP A 356 -18.62 -6.66 -0.89
C ASP A 356 -18.29 -6.00 0.45
N PHE A 357 -17.00 -5.95 0.80
CA PHE A 357 -16.56 -5.23 1.99
C PHE A 357 -16.75 -3.71 1.84
N GLU A 358 -16.34 -3.14 0.68
CA GLU A 358 -16.50 -1.72 0.38
C GLU A 358 -17.95 -1.27 0.42
N ALA A 359 -18.87 -2.06 -0.12
CA ALA A 359 -20.31 -1.78 -0.14
C ALA A 359 -20.95 -1.74 1.28
N ARG A 360 -20.29 -2.32 2.28
CA ARG A 360 -20.72 -2.34 3.70
C ARG A 360 -20.11 -1.20 4.51
N LEU A 361 -19.05 -0.55 4.01
CA LEU A 361 -18.43 0.59 4.67
C LEU A 361 -19.33 1.82 4.59
N SER A 362 -19.31 2.65 5.62
CA SER A 362 -20.00 3.93 5.62
C SER A 362 -19.18 4.99 6.35
N ALA A 363 -19.18 6.19 5.82
CA ALA A 363 -18.47 7.33 6.42
C ALA A 363 -19.10 7.74 7.75
N ARG A 364 -18.27 8.04 8.76
CA ARG A 364 -18.76 8.68 10.00
C ARG A 364 -19.17 10.13 9.78
N LYS A 365 -18.52 10.79 8.82
CA LYS A 365 -18.82 12.16 8.38
C LYS A 365 -18.95 12.15 6.86
N PRO A 366 -20.13 11.83 6.32
CA PRO A 366 -20.33 11.82 4.88
C PRO A 366 -20.28 13.25 4.31
N LEU A 367 -19.97 13.35 3.02
CA LEU A 367 -20.07 14.61 2.29
C LEU A 367 -21.50 15.16 2.36
N ALA A 368 -21.63 16.49 2.47
CA ALA A 368 -22.92 17.15 2.41
C ALA A 368 -23.63 16.80 1.09
N ARG A 369 -24.95 16.53 1.18
CA ARG A 369 -25.76 16.22 0.00
C ARG A 369 -25.89 17.47 -0.87
N ARG A 370 -25.30 17.43 -2.05
CA ARG A 370 -25.50 18.43 -3.10
C ARG A 370 -25.25 17.78 -4.46
N ARG A 371 -25.77 18.42 -5.51
CA ARG A 371 -25.51 18.01 -6.89
C ARG A 371 -24.02 18.25 -7.22
N ALA A 372 -23.45 17.38 -8.05
CA ALA A 372 -22.12 17.59 -8.59
C ALA A 372 -22.11 18.79 -9.55
N ASP A 373 -21.11 19.65 -9.41
CA ASP A 373 -20.83 20.77 -10.31
C ASP A 373 -20.11 20.25 -11.57
N LYS A 374 -19.28 19.23 -11.41
CA LYS A 374 -18.55 18.55 -12.48
C LYS A 374 -18.74 17.04 -12.38
N VAL A 375 -18.89 16.39 -13.53
CA VAL A 375 -19.01 14.93 -13.64
C VAL A 375 -18.06 14.45 -14.73
N PHE A 376 -17.17 13.50 -14.39
CA PHE A 376 -16.23 12.93 -15.32
C PHE A 376 -16.43 11.41 -15.43
N PRO A 377 -16.77 10.87 -16.59
CA PRO A 377 -16.61 9.45 -16.88
C PRO A 377 -15.13 9.14 -17.08
N ILE A 378 -14.65 8.09 -16.41
CA ILE A 378 -13.26 7.66 -16.44
C ILE A 378 -13.23 6.22 -16.95
N MET A 379 -12.72 6.01 -18.15
CA MET A 379 -12.52 4.70 -18.75
C MET A 379 -11.09 4.25 -18.49
N LEU A 380 -10.90 3.15 -17.77
CA LEU A 380 -9.62 2.49 -17.60
C LEU A 380 -9.39 1.55 -18.77
N GLY A 381 -8.18 1.49 -19.32
CA GLY A 381 -7.93 0.72 -20.52
C GLY A 381 -6.52 0.13 -20.57
N GLU A 382 -6.43 -0.97 -21.31
CA GLU A 382 -5.19 -1.66 -21.64
C GLU A 382 -5.05 -1.73 -23.17
N GLU A 383 -3.85 -1.46 -23.66
CA GLU A 383 -3.49 -1.51 -25.07
C GLU A 383 -2.29 -2.45 -25.28
N ALA A 384 -2.04 -2.83 -26.52
CA ALA A 384 -0.92 -3.70 -26.86
C ALA A 384 0.43 -3.14 -26.37
N GLY A 385 1.32 -4.02 -25.94
CA GLY A 385 2.65 -3.65 -25.42
C GLY A 385 2.64 -3.19 -23.96
N TYR A 386 1.66 -3.67 -23.18
CA TYR A 386 1.53 -3.33 -21.75
C TYR A 386 1.36 -1.82 -21.52
N ARG A 387 0.59 -1.19 -22.39
CA ARG A 387 0.28 0.23 -22.32
C ARG A 387 -1.05 0.45 -21.63
N TRP A 388 -1.03 1.10 -20.47
CA TRP A 388 -2.20 1.33 -19.64
C TRP A 388 -2.70 2.77 -19.78
N THR A 389 -4.01 2.96 -19.84
CA THR A 389 -4.59 4.25 -20.22
C THR A 389 -5.74 4.69 -19.32
N ILE A 390 -5.94 6.00 -19.23
CA ILE A 390 -7.16 6.65 -18.74
C ILE A 390 -7.81 7.38 -19.91
N ASN A 391 -9.07 7.04 -20.22
CA ASN A 391 -9.81 7.59 -21.37
C ASN A 391 -9.06 7.41 -22.72
N GLY A 392 -8.38 6.25 -22.90
CA GLY A 392 -7.63 5.93 -24.11
C GLY A 392 -6.32 6.74 -24.29
N ARG A 393 -5.84 7.41 -23.25
CA ARG A 393 -4.61 8.19 -23.25
C ARG A 393 -3.68 7.78 -22.11
N THR A 394 -2.39 7.74 -22.39
CA THR A 394 -1.36 7.64 -21.33
C THR A 394 -1.17 8.99 -20.67
N HIS A 395 -0.46 9.01 -19.54
CA HIS A 395 -0.16 10.25 -18.83
C HIS A 395 0.45 11.35 -19.72
N ALA A 396 1.36 10.97 -20.62
CA ALA A 396 2.03 11.93 -21.51
C ALA A 396 1.08 12.59 -22.54
N GLU A 397 -0.07 11.99 -22.79
CA GLU A 397 -1.06 12.41 -23.79
C GLU A 397 -2.32 12.99 -23.15
N ALA A 398 -2.53 12.75 -21.83
CA ALA A 398 -3.76 13.09 -21.13
C ALA A 398 -3.89 14.61 -20.91
N GLU A 399 -5.08 15.13 -21.20
CA GLU A 399 -5.46 16.48 -20.80
C GLU A 399 -5.92 16.48 -19.31
N PRO A 400 -5.63 17.53 -18.53
CA PRO A 400 -6.08 17.63 -17.16
C PRO A 400 -7.59 17.70 -17.01
N PHE A 401 -8.14 17.07 -15.97
CA PHE A 401 -9.50 17.34 -15.50
C PHE A 401 -9.51 18.69 -14.75
N VAL A 402 -10.10 19.72 -15.34
CA VAL A 402 -10.05 21.08 -14.78
C VAL A 402 -11.31 21.36 -13.95
N VAL A 403 -11.08 21.79 -12.72
CA VAL A 403 -12.11 22.15 -11.73
C VAL A 403 -11.70 23.42 -10.97
N SER A 404 -12.66 24.06 -10.28
CA SER A 404 -12.39 25.21 -9.39
C SER A 404 -12.46 24.80 -7.92
N PRO A 405 -11.74 25.48 -7.02
CA PRO A 405 -11.79 25.20 -5.58
C PRO A 405 -13.23 25.20 -5.05
N GLY A 406 -13.56 24.16 -4.27
CA GLY A 406 -14.89 23.98 -3.69
C GLY A 406 -15.96 23.43 -4.63
N GLU A 407 -15.70 23.22 -5.92
CA GLU A 407 -16.64 22.49 -6.78
C GLU A 407 -16.82 21.04 -6.29
N ARG A 408 -18.07 20.57 -6.27
CA ARG A 408 -18.37 19.16 -6.07
C ARG A 408 -18.10 18.40 -7.36
N VAL A 409 -17.17 17.46 -7.30
CA VAL A 409 -16.74 16.61 -8.41
C VAL A 409 -17.27 15.20 -8.21
N GLU A 410 -17.82 14.60 -9.24
CA GLU A 410 -18.06 13.16 -9.32
C GLU A 410 -17.21 12.54 -10.43
N MET A 411 -16.53 11.42 -10.14
CA MET A 411 -15.84 10.61 -11.12
C MET A 411 -16.40 9.19 -11.10
N THR A 412 -16.79 8.67 -12.25
CA THR A 412 -17.27 7.30 -12.40
C THR A 412 -16.26 6.50 -13.18
N PHE A 413 -15.57 5.60 -12.51
CA PHE A 413 -14.61 4.69 -13.12
C PHE A 413 -15.35 3.51 -13.74
N MET A 414 -14.98 3.18 -14.98
CA MET A 414 -15.42 2.02 -15.74
C MET A 414 -14.18 1.21 -16.12
N ASN A 415 -14.18 -0.07 -15.79
CA ASN A 415 -13.04 -0.95 -16.00
C ASN A 415 -13.43 -2.12 -16.91
N PRO A 416 -13.19 -2.05 -18.23
CA PRO A 416 -13.39 -3.16 -19.15
C PRO A 416 -12.21 -4.14 -19.22
N THR A 417 -11.11 -3.89 -18.49
CA THR A 417 -9.91 -4.75 -18.50
C THR A 417 -10.11 -6.01 -17.66
N GLY A 418 -9.16 -6.94 -17.73
CA GLY A 418 -9.19 -8.17 -16.94
C GLY A 418 -8.64 -8.05 -15.53
N MET A 419 -8.12 -6.88 -15.11
CA MET A 419 -7.48 -6.67 -13.81
C MET A 419 -8.21 -5.62 -12.98
N SER A 420 -8.11 -5.74 -11.65
CA SER A 420 -8.55 -4.69 -10.73
C SER A 420 -7.56 -3.53 -10.70
N HIS A 421 -8.08 -2.29 -10.62
CA HIS A 421 -7.28 -1.08 -10.55
C HIS A 421 -7.58 -0.31 -9.25
N PRO A 422 -6.65 -0.26 -8.28
CA PRO A 422 -6.77 0.66 -7.14
C PRO A 422 -6.47 2.08 -7.60
N MET A 423 -7.51 2.91 -7.72
CA MET A 423 -7.41 4.30 -8.19
C MET A 423 -7.20 5.24 -7.02
N HIS A 424 -6.10 5.98 -7.04
CA HIS A 424 -5.69 6.94 -6.03
C HIS A 424 -5.73 8.37 -6.55
N LEU A 425 -6.19 9.31 -5.70
CA LEU A 425 -6.20 10.73 -5.98
C LEU A 425 -5.36 11.50 -4.96
N HIS A 426 -4.30 12.15 -5.42
CA HIS A 426 -3.42 12.97 -4.60
C HIS A 426 -4.15 14.18 -3.99
N GLY A 427 -3.75 14.57 -2.78
CA GLY A 427 -4.19 15.79 -2.11
C GLY A 427 -5.67 15.88 -1.75
N HIS A 428 -6.47 14.82 -1.99
CA HIS A 428 -7.90 14.79 -1.74
C HIS A 428 -8.34 13.52 -1.05
N HIS A 429 -9.32 13.65 -0.16
CA HIS A 429 -10.18 12.55 0.21
C HIS A 429 -11.47 12.61 -0.61
N PHE A 430 -11.96 11.46 -1.04
CA PHE A 430 -13.23 11.32 -1.73
C PHE A 430 -14.15 10.32 -1.02
N GLN A 431 -15.45 10.48 -1.14
CA GLN A 431 -16.41 9.48 -0.67
C GLN A 431 -16.77 8.53 -1.82
N VAL A 432 -16.83 7.23 -1.55
CA VAL A 432 -17.40 6.25 -2.46
C VAL A 432 -18.93 6.42 -2.42
N VAL A 433 -19.51 6.85 -3.52
CA VAL A 433 -20.95 7.20 -3.59
C VAL A 433 -21.76 6.28 -4.52
N GLY A 434 -21.10 5.34 -5.18
CA GLY A 434 -21.78 4.36 -6.04
C GLY A 434 -20.93 3.16 -6.39
N ILE A 435 -21.55 1.98 -6.43
CA ILE A 435 -20.98 0.71 -6.88
C ILE A 435 -22.02 0.01 -7.75
N GLY A 436 -21.60 -0.47 -8.94
CA GLY A 436 -22.49 -1.18 -9.85
C GLY A 436 -23.73 -0.38 -10.27
N GLY A 437 -23.61 0.95 -10.33
CA GLY A 437 -24.71 1.87 -10.62
C GLY A 437 -25.65 2.15 -9.43
N LYS A 438 -25.48 1.48 -8.28
CA LYS A 438 -26.26 1.73 -7.06
C LYS A 438 -25.58 2.80 -6.21
N ARG A 439 -26.33 3.82 -5.80
CA ARG A 439 -25.85 4.94 -4.95
C ARG A 439 -25.99 4.59 -3.47
N PHE A 440 -24.96 4.93 -2.70
CA PHE A 440 -24.95 4.77 -1.23
C PHE A 440 -23.92 5.71 -0.57
N PRO A 441 -24.05 5.99 0.73
CA PRO A 441 -23.10 6.84 1.46
C PRO A 441 -21.93 6.01 1.98
N GLY A 442 -21.06 5.53 1.07
CA GLY A 442 -19.89 4.70 1.39
C GLY A 442 -18.82 5.43 2.21
N ALA A 443 -17.69 4.79 2.42
CA ALA A 443 -16.57 5.36 3.16
C ALA A 443 -15.96 6.57 2.45
N VAL A 444 -15.30 7.43 3.24
CA VAL A 444 -14.39 8.45 2.72
C VAL A 444 -12.99 7.87 2.76
N ARG A 445 -12.26 7.99 1.64
CA ARG A 445 -10.92 7.42 1.45
C ARG A 445 -10.17 8.18 0.35
N ASP A 446 -8.96 7.78 0.03
CA ASP A 446 -8.17 8.36 -1.07
C ASP A 446 -7.78 7.35 -2.15
N THR A 447 -8.02 6.05 -1.91
CA THR A 447 -7.72 4.97 -2.85
C THR A 447 -8.88 3.99 -2.91
N VAL A 448 -9.48 3.75 -4.09
CA VAL A 448 -10.60 2.82 -4.27
C VAL A 448 -10.31 1.80 -5.35
N THR A 449 -10.61 0.53 -5.07
CA THR A 449 -10.50 -0.56 -6.05
C THR A 449 -11.62 -0.48 -7.08
N VAL A 450 -11.25 -0.61 -8.36
CA VAL A 450 -12.19 -0.71 -9.49
C VAL A 450 -12.02 -2.09 -10.13
N PRO A 451 -12.81 -3.09 -9.73
CA PRO A 451 -12.73 -4.44 -10.30
C PRO A 451 -13.19 -4.46 -11.77
N PRO A 452 -12.85 -5.53 -12.52
CA PRO A 452 -13.37 -5.73 -13.87
C PRO A 452 -14.89 -5.63 -13.95
N HIS A 453 -15.39 -4.88 -14.92
CA HIS A 453 -16.80 -4.74 -15.28
C HIS A 453 -17.73 -4.21 -14.17
N MET A 454 -17.17 -3.66 -13.07
CA MET A 454 -17.92 -3.09 -11.96
C MET A 454 -17.65 -1.57 -11.87
N PRO A 455 -18.58 -0.71 -12.29
CA PRO A 455 -18.39 0.73 -12.19
C PRO A 455 -18.37 1.19 -10.73
N VAL A 456 -17.43 2.09 -10.41
CA VAL A 456 -17.31 2.72 -9.09
C VAL A 456 -17.39 4.24 -9.25
N THR A 457 -18.26 4.88 -8.46
CA THR A 457 -18.40 6.34 -8.46
C THR A 457 -17.88 6.92 -7.15
N ILE A 458 -16.98 7.90 -7.26
CA ILE A 458 -16.48 8.70 -6.14
C ILE A 458 -16.98 10.13 -6.25
N ALA A 459 -17.06 10.81 -5.09
CA ALA A 459 -17.37 12.24 -5.03
C ALA A 459 -16.47 12.94 -4.02
N PHE A 460 -16.08 14.18 -4.34
CA PHE A 460 -15.27 15.02 -3.45
C PHE A 460 -15.54 16.50 -3.72
N ASP A 461 -15.19 17.35 -2.75
CA ASP A 461 -15.11 18.78 -2.98
C ASP A 461 -13.68 19.11 -3.38
N ALA A 462 -13.49 19.77 -4.52
CA ALA A 462 -12.17 20.12 -5.04
C ALA A 462 -11.42 20.96 -3.98
N GLY A 463 -10.23 20.51 -3.64
CA GLY A 463 -9.38 21.07 -2.59
C GLY A 463 -8.67 22.37 -2.99
N PRO A 464 -7.50 22.63 -2.42
CA PRO A 464 -6.71 23.80 -2.75
C PRO A 464 -6.20 23.76 -4.19
N LYS A 465 -5.92 24.93 -4.74
CA LYS A 465 -5.30 25.11 -6.06
C LYS A 465 -4.03 24.28 -6.18
N GLY A 466 -3.85 23.68 -7.34
CA GLY A 466 -2.71 22.81 -7.63
C GLY A 466 -2.99 21.80 -8.72
N GLU A 467 -2.00 21.02 -9.04
CA GLU A 467 -2.08 19.90 -9.96
C GLU A 467 -1.82 18.60 -9.20
N TRP A 468 -2.79 17.69 -9.25
CA TRP A 468 -2.85 16.49 -8.44
C TRP A 468 -2.94 15.27 -9.33
N PHE A 469 -2.12 14.25 -9.09
CA PHE A 469 -2.23 13.02 -9.85
C PHE A 469 -3.47 12.22 -9.46
N LEU A 470 -4.11 11.65 -10.47
CA LEU A 470 -5.09 10.58 -10.39
C LEU A 470 -4.51 9.38 -11.13
N HIS A 471 -4.21 8.29 -10.44
CA HIS A 471 -3.53 7.16 -11.06
C HIS A 471 -3.94 5.81 -10.48
N CYS A 472 -3.66 4.74 -11.21
CA CYS A 472 -3.70 3.39 -10.68
C CYS A 472 -2.53 3.18 -9.72
N HIS A 473 -2.78 2.61 -8.54
CA HIS A 473 -1.72 2.32 -7.56
C HIS A 473 -1.02 0.97 -7.81
N HIS A 474 -1.38 0.28 -8.89
CA HIS A 474 -0.52 -0.79 -9.42
C HIS A 474 0.66 -0.13 -10.13
N LEU A 475 1.88 -0.30 -9.57
CA LEU A 475 3.08 0.45 -9.97
C LEU A 475 3.34 0.37 -11.48
N TYR A 476 3.27 -0.82 -12.06
CA TYR A 476 3.61 -1.02 -13.48
C TYR A 476 2.52 -0.47 -14.41
N HIS A 477 1.25 -0.45 -13.98
CA HIS A 477 0.18 0.22 -14.71
C HIS A 477 0.39 1.74 -14.72
N MET A 478 0.71 2.31 -13.55
CA MET A 478 1.05 3.73 -13.42
C MET A 478 2.25 4.09 -14.30
N ALA A 479 3.34 3.31 -14.19
CA ALA A 479 4.60 3.57 -14.90
C ALA A 479 4.45 3.49 -16.43
N THR A 480 3.47 2.73 -16.93
CA THR A 480 3.21 2.59 -18.38
C THR A 480 2.03 3.42 -18.87
N GLY A 481 1.47 4.29 -18.03
CA GLY A 481 0.58 5.35 -18.48
C GLY A 481 -0.75 5.52 -17.78
N MET A 482 -1.18 4.63 -16.86
CA MET A 482 -2.48 4.77 -16.17
C MET A 482 -2.43 5.87 -15.10
N MET A 483 -2.23 7.10 -15.55
CA MET A 483 -2.16 8.30 -14.73
C MET A 483 -2.69 9.52 -15.50
N ALA A 484 -3.41 10.40 -14.81
CA ALA A 484 -3.93 11.67 -15.30
C ALA A 484 -3.74 12.76 -14.25
N VAL A 485 -4.13 13.99 -14.57
CA VAL A 485 -3.99 15.15 -13.67
C VAL A 485 -5.37 15.73 -13.39
N LEU A 486 -5.67 15.94 -12.11
CA LEU A 486 -6.72 16.85 -11.65
C LEU A 486 -6.09 18.23 -11.44
N LYS A 487 -6.53 19.23 -12.20
CA LYS A 487 -6.09 20.62 -12.05
C LYS A 487 -7.17 21.42 -11.34
N VAL A 488 -6.87 21.89 -10.14
CA VAL A 488 -7.71 22.82 -9.37
C VAL A 488 -7.19 24.24 -9.64
N ALA A 489 -7.93 25.02 -10.47
CA ALA A 489 -7.48 26.30 -11.02
C ALA A 489 -8.23 27.52 -10.47
#